data_3de903d4f1b11a75087036d2818d2487
#
_entry.id   3de903d4f1b11a75087036d2818d2487
#
_cell.length_a   1.000
_cell.length_b   1.000
_cell.length_c   1.000
_cell.angle_alpha   90.00
_cell.angle_beta   90.00
_cell.angle_gamma   90.00
#
_symmetry.space_group_name_H-M   'P 1'
#
loop_
_entity.id
_entity.type
_entity.pdbx_description
1 polymer ?
#
loop_
_entity_poly.entity_id
_entity_poly.type
_entity_poly.pdbx_seq_one_letter_code
_entity_poly.pdbx_strand_id
1 'polypeptide(L)'
;MIKNNTNYKLGKEFDIWKEGTAQTLTFIVTEDCNLRCNYCYITHKSSNKKMSYGVAKKFIDYVLSDEIVRPKGVILDFIGGEPLLEIKLIDQICDYFKLKTYLLNDEWYWDYRINITTNGINYASKEVQDFIKKNQGKLEIAITLDGTKEKHDMHRVFQNGKGSYDEIIKNIELYKNQFQASTKVTFSSKDLKYLTESIIHLWELGIFDVAANVVFEDVWQEGDEKTFEDQLIELADYILENKLFDKYSCTLFDESIGFPNSKEILETSSCGAGKMIAVGPDGSLHPCMRYKDYSLNNKKEVVIGDVEKGIDFDKIRPYYLINTQLQSDEECLNCRIASGCTSCFGHNYDSADSNTNFQKAKYICKMHKARIRANNYYFAELYNRYEIERKINNEGRDKLYFLLSNSPVKTCASSDNRSGSTIMSNETITEGLEYSKNNFLRPVFIHSNYGLNLNFKEIDLKGHNIFHYCSVKDQDSIRKITNNYILTIEYPNDEEFVRNMKSEVNIIL
;
A
#
# COMPACT_ATOMS: atom_id res chain seq x y z
N MET A 1 -14.53 -14.31 31.21
CA MET A 1 -13.08 -14.15 30.97
C MET A 1 -12.93 -13.48 29.63
N ILE A 2 -12.70 -12.18 29.63
CA ILE A 2 -12.34 -11.44 28.42
C ILE A 2 -10.91 -11.86 28.12
N LYS A 3 -10.71 -12.66 27.08
CA LYS A 3 -9.36 -12.88 26.55
C LYS A 3 -8.83 -11.50 26.15
N ASN A 4 -7.79 -11.05 26.83
CA ASN A 4 -7.00 -9.93 26.38
C ASN A 4 -6.43 -10.27 25.00
N ASN A 5 -7.14 -9.91 23.96
CA ASN A 5 -6.61 -9.92 22.61
C ASN A 5 -5.74 -8.66 22.49
N THR A 6 -4.49 -8.77 22.92
CA THR A 6 -3.49 -7.71 22.86
C THR A 6 -2.93 -7.48 21.45
N ASN A 7 -3.49 -8.14 20.44
CA ASN A 7 -3.00 -8.10 19.07
C ASN A 7 -3.96 -7.37 18.12
N TYR A 8 -4.40 -6.17 18.47
CA TYR A 8 -5.05 -5.30 17.51
C TYR A 8 -3.99 -4.68 16.59
N LYS A 9 -3.71 -5.37 15.48
CA LYS A 9 -2.94 -4.77 14.40
C LYS A 9 -3.89 -3.97 13.54
N LEU A 10 -3.58 -2.69 13.30
CA LEU A 10 -4.33 -1.83 12.40
C LEU A 10 -4.69 -2.61 11.12
N GLY A 11 -5.96 -2.93 10.96
CA GLY A 11 -6.52 -3.55 9.76
C GLY A 11 -6.13 -4.99 9.45
N LYS A 12 -5.40 -5.72 10.30
CA LYS A 12 -4.95 -7.09 9.97
C LYS A 12 -5.79 -8.22 10.56
N GLU A 13 -6.63 -7.98 11.58
CA GLU A 13 -7.31 -9.06 12.30
C GLU A 13 -8.81 -9.18 12.04
N PHE A 14 -9.40 -8.23 11.32
CA PHE A 14 -10.82 -8.27 11.00
C PHE A 14 -11.01 -8.13 9.50
N ASP A 15 -11.25 -9.23 8.83
CA ASP A 15 -11.59 -9.25 7.39
C ASP A 15 -12.75 -8.31 7.06
N ILE A 16 -13.72 -8.17 8.00
CA ILE A 16 -14.81 -7.20 7.96
C ILE A 16 -14.32 -5.77 7.67
N TRP A 17 -13.21 -5.34 8.29
CA TRP A 17 -12.72 -3.98 8.17
C TRP A 17 -11.94 -3.74 6.88
N LYS A 18 -11.29 -4.78 6.35
CA LYS A 18 -10.52 -4.73 5.11
C LYS A 18 -11.36 -4.94 3.86
N GLU A 19 -12.38 -5.77 3.94
CA GLU A 19 -13.21 -6.13 2.79
C GLU A 19 -14.25 -5.07 2.43
N GLY A 20 -14.19 -3.89 3.04
CA GLY A 20 -15.13 -2.82 2.78
C GLY A 20 -16.55 -3.07 3.32
N THR A 21 -16.66 -3.97 4.28
CA THR A 21 -17.93 -4.29 4.96
C THR A 21 -18.21 -3.38 6.17
N ALA A 22 -17.27 -2.48 6.51
CA ALA A 22 -17.46 -1.45 7.53
C ALA A 22 -17.71 -0.07 6.90
N GLN A 23 -18.61 0.70 7.49
CA GLN A 23 -18.84 2.10 7.14
C GLN A 23 -17.81 2.97 7.85
N THR A 24 -17.10 3.82 7.13
CA THR A 24 -16.26 4.86 7.75
C THR A 24 -17.03 6.16 7.83
N LEU A 25 -17.15 6.68 9.05
CA LEU A 25 -17.73 7.98 9.36
C LEU A 25 -16.60 8.92 9.79
N THR A 26 -16.18 9.81 8.90
CA THR A 26 -15.05 10.71 9.15
C THR A 26 -15.55 12.04 9.69
N PHE A 27 -15.14 12.38 10.92
CA PHE A 27 -15.45 13.64 11.58
C PHE A 27 -14.25 14.59 11.43
N ILE A 28 -14.40 15.67 10.68
CA ILE A 28 -13.43 16.75 10.61
C ILE A 28 -13.69 17.67 11.82
N VAL A 29 -13.11 17.30 12.97
CA VAL A 29 -13.44 17.98 14.25
C VAL A 29 -12.90 19.40 14.34
N THR A 30 -11.84 19.69 13.59
CA THR A 30 -11.23 21.03 13.52
C THR A 30 -10.38 21.20 12.27
N GLU A 31 -10.25 22.41 11.76
CA GLU A 31 -9.23 22.78 10.76
C GLU A 31 -7.98 23.37 11.42
N ASP A 32 -7.96 23.56 12.73
CA ASP A 32 -6.79 24.03 13.48
C ASP A 32 -5.73 22.94 13.66
N CYS A 33 -4.47 23.35 13.66
CA CYS A 33 -3.33 22.47 13.89
C CYS A 33 -2.21 23.25 14.56
N ASN A 34 -1.53 22.64 15.51
CA ASN A 34 -0.32 23.18 16.14
C ASN A 34 0.92 23.07 15.26
N LEU A 35 0.86 22.32 14.12
CA LEU A 35 1.93 22.23 13.13
C LEU A 35 1.57 22.90 11.80
N ARG A 36 2.60 23.19 10.99
CA ARG A 36 2.53 23.75 9.64
C ARG A 36 3.37 22.90 8.68
N CYS A 37 2.93 21.64 8.48
CA CYS A 37 3.65 20.70 7.61
C CYS A 37 3.62 21.17 6.16
N ASN A 38 4.78 21.15 5.46
CA ASN A 38 4.93 21.69 4.10
C ASN A 38 4.14 20.91 3.03
N TYR A 39 3.90 19.61 3.24
CA TYR A 39 3.15 18.73 2.33
C TYR A 39 1.67 18.57 2.73
N CYS A 40 1.19 19.36 3.71
CA CYS A 40 -0.16 19.18 4.22
C CYS A 40 -1.19 19.63 3.20
N TYR A 41 -2.09 18.72 2.81
CA TYR A 41 -3.18 19.02 1.90
C TYR A 41 -4.25 19.94 2.49
N ILE A 42 -4.31 20.09 3.82
CA ILE A 42 -5.15 21.12 4.47
C ILE A 42 -4.44 22.46 4.36
N THR A 43 -4.70 23.18 3.28
CA THR A 43 -4.01 24.42 2.94
C THR A 43 -4.46 25.61 3.80
N HIS A 44 -5.72 25.61 4.25
CA HIS A 44 -6.35 26.72 4.97
C HIS A 44 -6.62 26.34 6.43
N LYS A 45 -5.55 26.28 7.25
CA LYS A 45 -5.70 26.00 8.68
C LYS A 45 -6.36 27.18 9.39
N SER A 46 -7.46 26.91 10.12
CA SER A 46 -8.23 27.93 10.83
C SER A 46 -8.64 27.48 12.20
N SER A 47 -8.28 28.26 13.23
CA SER A 47 -8.73 28.02 14.60
C SER A 47 -10.23 28.30 14.82
N ASN A 48 -10.89 28.99 13.89
CA ASN A 48 -12.30 29.32 13.97
C ASN A 48 -13.24 28.26 13.41
N LYS A 49 -12.71 27.31 12.63
CA LYS A 49 -13.49 26.23 12.03
C LYS A 49 -13.38 24.98 12.88
N LYS A 50 -14.21 24.91 13.91
CA LYS A 50 -14.34 23.78 14.84
C LYS A 50 -15.74 23.22 14.79
N MET A 51 -15.85 21.90 14.83
CA MET A 51 -17.14 21.22 14.89
C MET A 51 -17.82 21.47 16.23
N SER A 52 -19.11 21.78 16.20
CA SER A 52 -19.91 21.80 17.42
C SER A 52 -20.40 20.39 17.76
N TYR A 53 -20.62 20.12 19.03
CA TYR A 53 -21.25 18.87 19.48
C TYR A 53 -22.66 18.68 18.83
N GLY A 54 -23.38 19.76 18.59
CA GLY A 54 -24.70 19.73 17.91
C GLY A 54 -24.62 19.19 16.49
N VAL A 55 -23.60 19.60 15.72
CA VAL A 55 -23.33 19.08 14.36
C VAL A 55 -23.03 17.59 14.40
N ALA A 56 -22.11 17.18 15.26
CA ALA A 56 -21.73 15.77 15.38
C ALA A 56 -22.92 14.89 15.79
N LYS A 57 -23.74 15.38 16.73
CA LYS A 57 -24.94 14.69 17.18
C LYS A 57 -25.95 14.49 16.04
N LYS A 58 -26.25 15.52 15.26
CA LYS A 58 -27.15 15.43 14.10
C LYS A 58 -26.62 14.44 13.05
N PHE A 59 -25.31 14.43 12.82
CA PHE A 59 -24.72 13.47 11.90
C PHE A 59 -24.90 12.02 12.39
N ILE A 60 -24.66 11.76 13.69
CA ILE A 60 -24.89 10.43 14.28
C ILE A 60 -26.36 10.04 14.19
N ASP A 61 -27.27 10.95 14.52
CA ASP A 61 -28.73 10.71 14.43
C ASP A 61 -29.13 10.37 12.99
N TYR A 62 -28.58 11.08 12.00
CA TYR A 62 -28.84 10.83 10.59
C TYR A 62 -28.34 9.45 10.13
N VAL A 63 -27.07 9.09 10.42
CA VAL A 63 -26.52 7.80 9.96
C VAL A 63 -27.11 6.59 10.69
N LEU A 64 -27.74 6.80 11.84
CA LEU A 64 -28.49 5.79 12.59
C LEU A 64 -30.00 5.77 12.25
N SER A 65 -30.46 6.62 11.34
CA SER A 65 -31.85 6.59 10.86
C SER A 65 -32.09 5.40 9.92
N ASP A 66 -33.34 5.05 9.70
CA ASP A 66 -33.76 3.97 8.80
C ASP A 66 -33.57 4.31 7.31
N GLU A 67 -33.19 5.55 6.99
CA GLU A 67 -32.97 6.01 5.61
C GLU A 67 -31.68 5.45 5.00
N ILE A 68 -30.77 4.91 5.83
CA ILE A 68 -29.44 4.46 5.40
C ILE A 68 -29.31 2.96 5.57
N VAL A 69 -28.95 2.28 4.47
CA VAL A 69 -28.53 0.88 4.53
C VAL A 69 -27.12 0.82 5.11
N ARG A 70 -26.97 0.17 6.24
CA ARG A 70 -25.73 0.13 7.01
C ARG A 70 -25.02 -1.20 6.89
N PRO A 71 -23.69 -1.23 6.70
CA PRO A 71 -22.87 -2.44 6.83
C PRO A 71 -22.77 -2.89 8.29
N LYS A 72 -22.28 -4.11 8.51
CA LYS A 72 -22.19 -4.73 9.83
C LYS A 72 -21.38 -3.94 10.85
N GLY A 73 -20.35 -3.23 10.42
CA GLY A 73 -19.45 -2.52 11.30
C GLY A 73 -19.31 -1.05 10.94
N VAL A 74 -18.82 -0.24 11.89
CA VAL A 74 -18.57 1.18 11.71
C VAL A 74 -17.22 1.61 12.27
N ILE A 75 -16.55 2.51 11.56
CA ILE A 75 -15.32 3.17 12.00
C ILE A 75 -15.66 4.65 12.23
N LEU A 76 -15.52 5.09 13.46
CA LEU A 76 -15.56 6.52 13.81
C LEU A 76 -14.15 7.07 13.61
N ASP A 77 -13.93 7.75 12.51
CA ASP A 77 -12.62 8.25 12.10
C ASP A 77 -12.54 9.75 12.40
N PHE A 78 -11.67 10.13 13.34
CA PHE A 78 -11.48 11.50 13.78
C PHE A 78 -10.25 12.11 13.16
N ILE A 79 -10.45 13.15 12.38
CA ILE A 79 -9.41 13.87 11.66
C ILE A 79 -9.59 15.38 11.81
N GLY A 80 -8.70 16.10 11.17
CA GLY A 80 -8.75 17.57 11.06
C GLY A 80 -7.38 18.12 10.76
N GLY A 81 -7.11 19.33 11.21
CA GLY A 81 -5.75 19.83 11.32
C GLY A 81 -4.96 18.98 12.31
N GLU A 82 -5.36 19.01 13.58
CA GLU A 82 -4.90 18.09 14.62
C GLU A 82 -6.08 17.69 15.53
N PRO A 83 -6.57 16.46 15.44
CA PRO A 83 -7.77 16.05 16.17
C PRO A 83 -7.61 16.06 17.69
N LEU A 84 -6.42 15.81 18.23
CA LEU A 84 -6.21 15.83 19.69
C LEU A 84 -6.33 17.22 20.33
N LEU A 85 -6.42 18.29 19.54
CA LEU A 85 -6.79 19.62 20.05
C LEU A 85 -8.26 19.65 20.53
N GLU A 86 -9.10 18.78 19.97
CA GLU A 86 -10.53 18.69 20.27
C GLU A 86 -10.90 17.36 20.97
N ILE A 87 -10.00 16.80 21.77
CA ILE A 87 -10.19 15.48 22.41
C ILE A 87 -11.44 15.41 23.28
N LYS A 88 -11.82 16.53 23.93
CA LYS A 88 -13.07 16.62 24.73
C LYS A 88 -14.31 16.48 23.88
N LEU A 89 -14.32 17.08 22.69
CA LEU A 89 -15.41 16.92 21.74
C LEU A 89 -15.45 15.48 21.21
N ILE A 90 -14.30 14.91 20.84
CA ILE A 90 -14.21 13.53 20.39
C ILE A 90 -14.78 12.57 21.44
N ASP A 91 -14.45 12.77 22.72
CA ASP A 91 -14.98 11.95 23.81
C ASP A 91 -16.50 12.06 23.94
N GLN A 92 -17.04 13.28 23.84
CA GLN A 92 -18.51 13.52 23.83
C GLN A 92 -19.21 12.84 22.64
N ILE A 93 -18.59 12.88 21.46
CA ILE A 93 -19.10 12.21 20.24
C ILE A 93 -19.15 10.70 20.44
N CYS A 94 -18.06 10.10 20.94
CA CYS A 94 -17.99 8.68 21.22
C CYS A 94 -19.03 8.24 22.27
N ASP A 95 -19.22 9.02 23.32
CA ASP A 95 -20.23 8.72 24.35
C ASP A 95 -21.65 8.79 23.79
N TYR A 96 -21.94 9.82 23.01
CA TYR A 96 -23.25 9.94 22.37
C TYR A 96 -23.52 8.80 21.40
N PHE A 97 -22.54 8.42 20.58
CA PHE A 97 -22.65 7.29 19.67
C PHE A 97 -22.97 5.99 20.44
N LYS A 98 -22.20 5.68 21.48
CA LYS A 98 -22.43 4.49 22.33
C LYS A 98 -23.81 4.50 22.97
N LEU A 99 -24.23 5.63 23.53
CA LEU A 99 -25.56 5.76 24.13
C LEU A 99 -26.67 5.55 23.09
N LYS A 100 -26.55 6.21 21.94
CA LYS A 100 -27.59 6.17 20.91
C LYS A 100 -27.73 4.78 20.31
N THR A 101 -26.62 4.11 19.96
CA THR A 101 -26.63 2.75 19.43
C THR A 101 -27.16 1.74 20.46
N TYR A 102 -26.83 1.91 21.75
CA TYR A 102 -27.41 1.12 22.82
C TYR A 102 -28.94 1.25 22.93
N LEU A 103 -29.43 2.50 22.91
CA LEU A 103 -30.86 2.78 23.02
C LEU A 103 -31.68 2.28 21.83
N LEU A 104 -31.05 2.24 20.63
CA LEU A 104 -31.66 1.71 19.41
C LEU A 104 -31.51 0.18 19.28
N ASN A 105 -30.81 -0.46 20.19
CA ASN A 105 -30.41 -1.87 20.07
C ASN A 105 -29.72 -2.18 18.73
N ASP A 106 -28.83 -1.29 18.31
CA ASP A 106 -28.15 -1.31 17.03
C ASP A 106 -26.90 -2.19 17.07
N GLU A 107 -26.60 -2.94 15.99
CA GLU A 107 -25.43 -3.82 15.90
C GLU A 107 -24.13 -3.04 16.05
N TRP A 108 -24.08 -1.77 15.62
CA TRP A 108 -22.92 -0.92 15.76
C TRP A 108 -22.51 -0.64 17.21
N TYR A 109 -23.38 -0.89 18.20
CA TYR A 109 -22.99 -0.84 19.61
C TYR A 109 -21.86 -1.83 19.93
N TRP A 110 -21.86 -2.99 19.26
CA TRP A 110 -20.85 -4.03 19.42
C TRP A 110 -19.73 -3.94 18.38
N ASP A 111 -20.07 -3.59 17.15
CA ASP A 111 -19.21 -3.63 15.97
C ASP A 111 -18.77 -2.24 15.53
N TYR A 112 -18.07 -1.50 16.41
CA TYR A 112 -17.46 -0.23 16.09
C TYR A 112 -15.97 -0.19 16.41
N ARG A 113 -15.25 0.73 15.75
CA ARG A 113 -13.88 1.14 16.01
C ARG A 113 -13.83 2.66 16.09
N ILE A 114 -12.85 3.16 16.87
CA ILE A 114 -12.48 4.58 16.92
C ILE A 114 -11.09 4.68 16.32
N ASN A 115 -10.92 5.50 15.31
CA ASN A 115 -9.64 5.73 14.65
C ASN A 115 -9.22 7.19 14.78
N ILE A 116 -7.95 7.43 15.16
CA ILE A 116 -7.38 8.77 15.27
C ILE A 116 -5.97 8.74 14.68
N THR A 117 -5.73 9.62 13.69
CA THR A 117 -4.37 9.92 13.22
C THR A 117 -3.95 11.27 13.75
N THR A 118 -2.83 11.33 14.48
CA THR A 118 -2.36 12.53 15.18
C THR A 118 -0.90 12.84 14.85
N ASN A 119 -0.52 14.11 15.02
CA ASN A 119 0.89 14.50 15.00
C ASN A 119 1.64 14.15 16.32
N GLY A 120 0.94 13.65 17.33
CA GLY A 120 1.52 13.14 18.56
C GLY A 120 1.97 14.19 19.59
N ILE A 121 1.92 15.50 19.31
CA ILE A 121 2.38 16.54 20.24
C ILE A 121 1.60 16.51 21.58
N ASN A 122 0.28 16.37 21.51
CA ASN A 122 -0.59 16.38 22.69
C ASN A 122 -0.84 14.98 23.27
N TYR A 123 -0.15 13.95 22.77
CA TYR A 123 -0.45 12.56 23.11
C TYR A 123 -0.42 12.26 24.62
N ALA A 124 0.59 12.76 25.33
CA ALA A 124 0.75 12.53 26.77
C ALA A 124 -0.11 13.46 27.66
N SER A 125 -0.98 14.32 27.10
CA SER A 125 -1.86 15.16 27.90
C SER A 125 -2.84 14.33 28.72
N LYS A 126 -3.23 14.84 29.90
CA LYS A 126 -4.14 14.12 30.80
C LYS A 126 -5.46 13.76 30.11
N GLU A 127 -6.04 14.69 29.38
CA GLU A 127 -7.32 14.49 28.67
C GLU A 127 -7.24 13.39 27.61
N VAL A 128 -6.13 13.33 26.86
CA VAL A 128 -5.89 12.27 25.86
C VAL A 128 -5.69 10.93 26.55
N GLN A 129 -4.94 10.88 27.64
CA GLN A 129 -4.71 9.63 28.38
C GLN A 129 -5.98 9.10 29.05
N ASP A 130 -6.83 9.97 29.61
CA ASP A 130 -8.13 9.61 30.16
C ASP A 130 -9.05 9.03 29.05
N PHE A 131 -9.06 9.63 27.86
CA PHE A 131 -9.79 9.14 26.70
C PHE A 131 -9.30 7.75 26.21
N ILE A 132 -7.97 7.58 26.11
CA ILE A 132 -7.36 6.29 25.73
C ILE A 132 -7.79 5.20 26.73
N LYS A 133 -7.64 5.44 28.01
CA LYS A 133 -8.04 4.48 29.06
C LYS A 133 -9.52 4.10 28.97
N LYS A 134 -10.38 5.05 28.72
CA LYS A 134 -11.84 4.85 28.60
C LYS A 134 -12.24 3.99 27.40
N ASN A 135 -11.50 4.10 26.27
CA ASN A 135 -11.86 3.48 25.00
C ASN A 135 -10.92 2.35 24.55
N GLN A 136 -10.05 1.86 25.44
CA GLN A 136 -8.92 0.98 25.17
C GLN A 136 -9.31 -0.28 24.40
N GLY A 137 -10.33 -0.82 24.26
CA GLY A 137 -10.65 -2.05 23.49
C GLY A 137 -11.19 -1.76 22.09
N LYS A 138 -11.45 -0.49 21.77
CA LYS A 138 -12.11 -0.08 20.51
C LYS A 138 -11.34 1.04 19.80
N LEU A 139 -10.22 1.48 20.36
CA LEU A 139 -9.47 2.64 19.92
C LEU A 139 -8.19 2.24 19.20
N GLU A 140 -7.96 2.84 18.06
CA GLU A 140 -6.72 2.80 17.29
C GLU A 140 -6.19 4.23 17.16
N ILE A 141 -4.95 4.44 17.56
CA ILE A 141 -4.27 5.73 17.38
C ILE A 141 -2.98 5.49 16.62
N ALA A 142 -2.74 6.29 15.59
CA ALA A 142 -1.47 6.33 14.87
C ALA A 142 -0.81 7.69 15.04
N ILE A 143 0.42 7.70 15.58
CA ILE A 143 1.24 8.89 15.64
C ILE A 143 2.04 9.01 14.33
N THR A 144 1.98 10.17 13.68
CA THR A 144 2.76 10.42 12.47
C THR A 144 4.18 10.83 12.82
N LEU A 145 5.14 9.95 12.56
CA LEU A 145 6.57 10.21 12.66
C LEU A 145 7.24 9.87 11.33
N ASP A 146 7.81 10.86 10.64
CA ASP A 146 8.24 10.74 9.24
C ASP A 146 9.66 10.19 9.05
N GLY A 147 10.24 9.53 10.04
CA GLY A 147 11.58 8.95 9.96
C GLY A 147 12.61 9.67 10.84
N THR A 148 13.84 9.84 10.33
CA THR A 148 14.90 10.54 11.07
C THR A 148 14.51 11.98 11.43
N LYS A 149 15.16 12.54 12.44
CA LYS A 149 14.93 13.93 12.86
C LYS A 149 15.09 14.90 11.71
N GLU A 150 16.12 14.72 10.89
CA GLU A 150 16.40 15.57 9.75
C GLU A 150 15.23 15.54 8.74
N LYS A 151 14.84 14.36 8.29
CA LYS A 151 13.72 14.21 7.34
C LYS A 151 12.40 14.69 7.93
N HIS A 152 12.11 14.35 9.18
CA HIS A 152 10.88 14.77 9.85
C HIS A 152 10.79 16.30 9.94
N ASP A 153 11.83 16.95 10.42
CA ASP A 153 11.87 18.40 10.65
C ASP A 153 11.98 19.22 9.35
N MET A 154 12.34 18.61 8.21
CA MET A 154 12.23 19.26 6.90
C MET A 154 10.79 19.67 6.57
N HIS A 155 9.82 18.92 7.04
CA HIS A 155 8.43 19.09 6.63
C HIS A 155 7.48 19.39 7.79
N ARG A 156 7.70 18.80 8.97
CA ARG A 156 6.77 18.87 10.10
C ARG A 156 7.24 19.86 11.13
N VAL A 157 6.88 21.11 10.91
CA VAL A 157 7.34 22.23 11.73
C VAL A 157 6.20 22.90 12.48
N PHE A 158 6.53 23.50 13.61
CA PHE A 158 5.64 24.44 14.30
C PHE A 158 5.43 25.72 13.49
N GLN A 159 4.47 26.54 13.90
CA GLN A 159 4.18 27.83 13.25
C GLN A 159 5.39 28.78 13.21
N ASN A 160 6.30 28.66 14.17
CA ASN A 160 7.56 29.43 14.25
C ASN A 160 8.71 28.84 13.42
N GLY A 161 8.45 27.78 12.63
CA GLY A 161 9.45 27.10 11.79
C GLY A 161 10.35 26.10 12.53
N LYS A 162 10.23 25.91 13.87
CA LYS A 162 10.98 24.90 14.61
C LYS A 162 10.44 23.51 14.25
N GLY A 163 11.36 22.54 14.08
CA GLY A 163 10.99 21.12 13.87
C GLY A 163 10.24 20.53 15.06
N SER A 164 9.41 19.54 14.81
CA SER A 164 8.54 18.93 15.83
C SER A 164 9.04 17.59 16.36
N TYR A 165 10.09 17.01 15.76
CA TYR A 165 10.61 15.68 16.11
C TYR A 165 10.90 15.53 17.61
N ASP A 166 11.66 16.48 18.20
CA ASP A 166 12.08 16.42 19.62
C ASP A 166 10.91 16.43 20.61
N GLU A 167 9.76 16.96 20.23
CA GLU A 167 8.56 16.94 21.05
C GLU A 167 7.78 15.64 20.93
N ILE A 168 7.72 15.07 19.72
CA ILE A 168 6.97 13.84 19.44
C ILE A 168 7.68 12.64 20.02
N ILE A 169 9.01 12.57 19.89
CA ILE A 169 9.81 11.41 20.33
C ILE A 169 9.66 11.12 21.84
N LYS A 170 9.39 12.15 22.64
CA LYS A 170 9.12 12.02 24.09
C LYS A 170 7.89 11.13 24.37
N ASN A 171 6.96 11.06 23.41
CA ASN A 171 5.69 10.35 23.57
C ASN A 171 5.73 8.93 23.01
N ILE A 172 6.77 8.56 22.25
CA ILE A 172 6.83 7.27 21.52
C ILE A 172 6.87 6.08 22.47
N GLU A 173 7.65 6.16 23.59
CA GLU A 173 7.68 5.06 24.56
C GLU A 173 6.33 4.84 25.23
N LEU A 174 5.61 5.91 25.59
CA LEU A 174 4.26 5.79 26.13
C LEU A 174 3.31 5.18 25.11
N TYR A 175 3.40 5.60 23.84
CA TYR A 175 2.61 5.08 22.74
C TYR A 175 2.83 3.58 22.54
N LYS A 176 4.07 3.13 22.45
CA LYS A 176 4.44 1.71 22.29
C LYS A 176 3.93 0.82 23.42
N ASN A 177 3.87 1.35 24.64
CA ASN A 177 3.36 0.61 25.79
C ASN A 177 1.83 0.46 25.77
N GLN A 178 1.13 1.30 25.02
CA GLN A 178 -0.35 1.32 24.98
C GLN A 178 -0.91 0.68 23.72
N PHE A 179 -0.19 0.76 22.59
CA PHE A 179 -0.62 0.26 21.29
C PHE A 179 0.49 -0.51 20.60
N GLN A 180 0.13 -1.37 19.66
CA GLN A 180 1.08 -1.82 18.66
C GLN A 180 1.44 -0.60 17.80
N ALA A 181 2.65 -0.06 18.01
CA ALA A 181 3.04 1.17 17.37
C ALA A 181 3.11 1.04 15.85
N SER A 182 2.40 1.89 15.18
CA SER A 182 2.45 2.08 13.73
C SER A 182 2.60 3.56 13.42
N THR A 183 3.14 3.86 12.25
CA THR A 183 3.24 5.25 11.78
C THR A 183 2.95 5.35 10.29
N LYS A 184 2.55 6.55 9.87
CA LYS A 184 2.42 6.89 8.46
C LYS A 184 3.58 7.80 8.07
N VAL A 185 4.29 7.43 7.00
CA VAL A 185 5.42 8.19 6.46
C VAL A 185 5.11 8.60 5.03
N THR A 186 5.35 9.86 4.70
CA THR A 186 5.14 10.37 3.35
C THR A 186 6.45 10.90 2.78
N PHE A 187 6.74 10.52 1.54
CA PHE A 187 7.92 10.96 0.80
C PHE A 187 7.54 11.82 -0.39
N SER A 188 8.36 12.82 -0.67
CA SER A 188 8.29 13.72 -1.82
C SER A 188 9.65 13.79 -2.52
N SER A 189 9.74 14.43 -3.66
CA SER A 189 11.01 14.62 -4.39
C SER A 189 12.18 15.07 -3.50
N LYS A 190 11.92 15.99 -2.57
CA LYS A 190 12.97 16.63 -1.74
C LYS A 190 13.59 15.71 -0.70
N ASP A 191 12.90 14.67 -0.29
CA ASP A 191 13.28 13.82 0.83
C ASP A 191 13.42 12.33 0.50
N LEU A 192 13.35 11.96 -0.79
CA LEU A 192 13.53 10.58 -1.25
C LEU A 192 14.85 9.95 -0.78
N LYS A 193 15.93 10.70 -0.79
CA LYS A 193 17.26 10.23 -0.36
C LYS A 193 17.35 9.79 1.10
N TYR A 194 16.37 10.16 1.92
CA TYR A 194 16.27 9.78 3.34
C TYR A 194 15.38 8.56 3.57
N LEU A 195 14.89 7.89 2.51
CA LEU A 195 13.89 6.84 2.65
C LEU A 195 14.41 5.66 3.48
N THR A 196 15.51 5.06 3.07
CA THR A 196 16.09 3.88 3.72
C THR A 196 16.39 4.15 5.18
N GLU A 197 17.17 5.19 5.47
CA GLU A 197 17.54 5.53 6.84
C GLU A 197 16.33 5.88 7.72
N SER A 198 15.30 6.51 7.14
CA SER A 198 14.07 6.87 7.86
C SER A 198 13.25 5.64 8.26
N ILE A 199 13.11 4.67 7.37
CA ILE A 199 12.39 3.43 7.69
C ILE A 199 13.15 2.62 8.74
N ILE A 200 14.47 2.48 8.59
CA ILE A 200 15.34 1.79 9.58
C ILE A 200 15.23 2.46 10.94
N HIS A 201 15.34 3.79 10.99
CA HIS A 201 15.21 4.55 12.23
C HIS A 201 13.87 4.30 12.96
N LEU A 202 12.76 4.24 12.21
CA LEU A 202 11.45 3.93 12.81
C LEU A 202 11.41 2.52 13.40
N TRP A 203 12.00 1.54 12.75
CA TRP A 203 12.10 0.17 13.27
C TRP A 203 12.98 0.11 14.52
N GLU A 204 14.10 0.84 14.55
CA GLU A 204 14.97 0.94 15.73
C GLU A 204 14.25 1.59 16.93
N LEU A 205 13.33 2.50 16.69
CA LEU A 205 12.45 3.06 17.71
C LEU A 205 11.37 2.07 18.19
N GLY A 206 11.29 0.87 17.59
CA GLY A 206 10.29 -0.15 17.91
C GLY A 206 8.92 0.10 17.28
N ILE A 207 8.85 0.87 16.20
CA ILE A 207 7.65 1.05 15.40
C ILE A 207 7.69 0.00 14.28
N PHE A 208 6.98 -1.12 14.48
CA PHE A 208 7.11 -2.30 13.63
C PHE A 208 6.37 -2.19 12.29
N ASP A 209 5.25 -1.46 12.25
CA ASP A 209 4.43 -1.29 11.06
C ASP A 209 4.57 0.13 10.52
N VAL A 210 5.19 0.26 9.35
CA VAL A 210 5.40 1.55 8.68
C VAL A 210 4.55 1.64 7.43
N ALA A 211 3.49 2.47 7.48
CA ALA A 211 2.66 2.80 6.32
C ALA A 211 3.32 3.91 5.50
N ALA A 212 4.32 3.54 4.70
CA ALA A 212 5.04 4.47 3.85
C ALA A 212 4.35 4.65 2.50
N ASN A 213 4.30 5.88 2.02
CA ASN A 213 3.78 6.23 0.70
C ASN A 213 4.53 7.44 0.10
N VAL A 214 4.37 7.63 -1.18
CA VAL A 214 4.80 8.83 -1.90
C VAL A 214 3.61 9.77 -2.09
N VAL A 215 3.85 11.07 -2.18
CA VAL A 215 2.80 12.06 -2.46
C VAL A 215 2.20 11.82 -3.85
N PHE A 216 0.90 12.12 -3.99
CA PHE A 216 0.18 11.97 -5.26
C PHE A 216 0.37 13.15 -6.20
N GLU A 217 0.69 14.30 -5.64
CA GLU A 217 0.78 15.60 -6.29
C GLU A 217 1.93 15.65 -7.32
N ASP A 218 1.85 16.59 -8.24
CA ASP A 218 2.86 16.83 -9.28
C ASP A 218 4.08 17.57 -8.71
N VAL A 219 4.94 16.83 -8.01
CA VAL A 219 6.15 17.36 -7.36
C VAL A 219 7.43 16.67 -7.84
N TRP A 220 7.29 15.66 -8.72
CA TRP A 220 8.38 14.78 -9.12
C TRP A 220 9.29 15.40 -10.17
N GLN A 221 10.60 15.28 -9.96
CA GLN A 221 11.62 15.75 -10.86
C GLN A 221 12.17 14.60 -11.72
N GLU A 222 12.95 14.94 -12.74
CA GLU A 222 13.69 13.95 -13.52
C GLU A 222 14.73 13.24 -12.64
N GLY A 223 14.75 11.90 -12.68
CA GLY A 223 15.64 11.07 -11.88
C GLY A 223 15.10 10.66 -10.51
N ASP A 224 13.98 11.23 -10.04
CA ASP A 224 13.38 10.84 -8.75
C ASP A 224 12.99 9.36 -8.73
N GLU A 225 12.50 8.83 -9.85
CA GLU A 225 12.15 7.41 -9.96
C GLU A 225 13.37 6.51 -9.77
N LYS A 226 14.55 6.94 -10.24
CA LYS A 226 15.79 6.20 -10.03
C LYS A 226 16.23 6.26 -8.57
N THR A 227 16.21 7.46 -7.97
CA THR A 227 16.52 7.64 -6.54
C THR A 227 15.60 6.78 -5.67
N PHE A 228 14.30 6.77 -5.98
CA PHE A 228 13.33 5.97 -5.25
C PHE A 228 13.59 4.48 -5.37
N GLU A 229 13.88 3.98 -6.58
CA GLU A 229 14.24 2.58 -6.82
C GLU A 229 15.51 2.20 -6.04
N ASP A 230 16.56 3.02 -6.10
CA ASP A 230 17.83 2.75 -5.43
C ASP A 230 17.65 2.69 -3.90
N GLN A 231 16.90 3.62 -3.32
CA GLN A 231 16.58 3.63 -1.90
C GLN A 231 15.76 2.40 -1.48
N LEU A 232 14.82 1.95 -2.31
CA LEU A 232 14.06 0.73 -2.03
C LEU A 232 14.94 -0.53 -2.15
N ILE A 233 15.88 -0.59 -3.09
CA ILE A 233 16.83 -1.70 -3.21
C ILE A 233 17.76 -1.73 -2.00
N GLU A 234 18.27 -0.59 -1.57
CA GLU A 234 19.08 -0.46 -0.35
C GLU A 234 18.32 -0.96 0.89
N LEU A 235 17.05 -0.57 1.04
CA LEU A 235 16.18 -1.04 2.12
C LEU A 235 15.93 -2.54 2.01
N ALA A 236 15.72 -3.08 0.80
CA ALA A 236 15.54 -4.51 0.57
C ALA A 236 16.77 -5.30 0.98
N ASP A 237 17.96 -4.87 0.58
CA ASP A 237 19.22 -5.51 0.98
C ASP A 237 19.41 -5.47 2.51
N TYR A 238 19.12 -4.34 3.17
CA TYR A 238 19.15 -4.25 4.64
C TYR A 238 18.20 -5.24 5.30
N ILE A 239 16.95 -5.35 4.82
CA ILE A 239 15.97 -6.32 5.34
C ILE A 239 16.48 -7.75 5.21
N LEU A 240 17.03 -8.10 4.04
CA LEU A 240 17.49 -9.45 3.74
C LEU A 240 18.75 -9.80 4.55
N GLU A 241 19.74 -8.93 4.59
CA GLU A 241 21.00 -9.16 5.31
C GLU A 241 20.78 -9.33 6.82
N ASN A 242 19.83 -8.58 7.39
CA ASN A 242 19.51 -8.64 8.81
C ASN A 242 18.34 -9.59 9.14
N LYS A 243 17.79 -10.31 8.13
CA LYS A 243 16.65 -11.24 8.29
C LYS A 243 15.45 -10.62 9.00
N LEU A 244 15.04 -9.42 8.53
CA LEU A 244 13.96 -8.65 9.14
C LEU A 244 12.59 -8.88 8.50
N PHE A 245 12.50 -9.67 7.42
CA PHE A 245 11.31 -9.91 6.62
C PHE A 245 10.12 -10.50 7.40
N ASP A 246 10.37 -11.14 8.57
CA ASP A 246 9.33 -11.67 9.47
C ASP A 246 9.01 -10.73 10.65
N LYS A 247 9.80 -9.68 10.86
CA LYS A 247 9.73 -8.86 12.09
C LYS A 247 9.10 -7.51 11.84
N TYR A 248 9.41 -6.90 10.72
CA TYR A 248 9.01 -5.53 10.40
C TYR A 248 8.23 -5.48 9.10
N SER A 249 7.35 -4.50 9.00
CA SER A 249 6.60 -4.25 7.78
C SER A 249 6.84 -2.83 7.26
N CYS A 250 6.86 -2.72 5.93
CA CYS A 250 6.82 -1.44 5.23
C CYS A 250 5.90 -1.62 4.02
N THR A 251 4.89 -0.78 3.90
CA THR A 251 3.90 -0.89 2.81
C THR A 251 4.47 -0.68 1.42
N LEU A 252 5.73 -0.22 1.30
CA LEU A 252 6.42 -0.11 0.01
C LEU A 252 6.77 -1.49 -0.57
N PHE A 253 6.91 -2.53 0.27
CA PHE A 253 7.06 -3.92 -0.16
C PHE A 253 5.76 -4.68 0.05
N ASP A 254 5.21 -5.23 -1.03
CA ASP A 254 3.94 -5.94 -1.02
C ASP A 254 3.98 -7.05 -2.08
N GLU A 255 3.68 -8.27 -1.69
CA GLU A 255 3.67 -9.41 -2.60
C GLU A 255 2.55 -9.37 -3.63
N SER A 256 1.49 -8.58 -3.39
CA SER A 256 0.27 -8.52 -4.21
C SER A 256 0.32 -7.52 -5.36
N ILE A 257 1.39 -6.72 -5.48
CA ILE A 257 1.47 -5.65 -6.48
C ILE A 257 2.33 -6.02 -7.69
N GLY A 258 2.17 -5.29 -8.78
CA GLY A 258 3.00 -5.41 -9.98
C GLY A 258 2.53 -6.48 -10.97
N PHE A 259 1.22 -6.71 -11.03
CA PHE A 259 0.56 -7.59 -11.98
C PHE A 259 -0.50 -6.83 -12.77
N PRO A 260 -0.99 -7.35 -13.93
CA PRO A 260 -2.18 -6.82 -14.55
C PRO A 260 -3.38 -6.86 -13.59
N ASN A 261 -4.27 -5.89 -13.67
CA ASN A 261 -5.51 -5.94 -12.92
C ASN A 261 -6.41 -7.08 -13.44
N SER A 262 -6.99 -7.85 -12.54
CA SER A 262 -8.04 -8.81 -12.90
C SER A 262 -9.34 -8.07 -13.29
N LYS A 263 -10.26 -8.78 -13.93
CA LYS A 263 -11.57 -8.22 -14.28
C LYS A 263 -12.31 -7.73 -13.04
N GLU A 264 -12.25 -8.48 -11.94
CA GLU A 264 -12.89 -8.13 -10.67
C GLU A 264 -12.33 -6.81 -10.12
N ILE A 265 -11.01 -6.60 -10.18
CA ILE A 265 -10.37 -5.35 -9.75
C ILE A 265 -10.79 -4.18 -10.64
N LEU A 266 -10.91 -4.39 -11.95
CA LEU A 266 -11.35 -3.35 -12.90
C LEU A 266 -12.80 -2.92 -12.63
N GLU A 267 -13.68 -3.84 -12.27
CA GLU A 267 -15.08 -3.60 -11.97
C GLU A 267 -15.32 -3.03 -10.56
N THR A 268 -14.30 -2.97 -9.71
CA THR A 268 -14.39 -2.46 -8.35
C THR A 268 -13.71 -1.10 -8.17
N SER A 269 -14.07 -0.40 -7.09
CA SER A 269 -13.40 0.80 -6.65
C SER A 269 -12.44 0.45 -5.51
N SER A 270 -11.16 0.76 -5.65
CA SER A 270 -10.17 0.65 -4.57
C SER A 270 -10.24 1.82 -3.57
N CYS A 271 -10.97 2.87 -3.91
CA CYS A 271 -11.14 4.06 -3.08
C CYS A 271 -12.44 4.02 -2.30
N GLY A 272 -12.40 4.40 -1.02
CA GLY A 272 -13.58 4.46 -0.16
C GLY A 272 -14.49 5.67 -0.38
N ALA A 273 -14.16 6.61 -1.28
CA ALA A 273 -14.98 7.81 -1.53
C ALA A 273 -16.41 7.43 -1.91
N GLY A 274 -17.38 8.07 -1.24
CA GLY A 274 -18.80 7.75 -1.35
C GLY A 274 -19.27 6.64 -0.40
N LYS A 275 -18.46 5.63 -0.13
CA LYS A 275 -18.71 4.64 0.93
C LYS A 275 -18.29 5.18 2.30
N MET A 276 -17.18 5.93 2.37
CA MET A 276 -16.85 6.76 3.54
C MET A 276 -17.52 8.12 3.38
N ILE A 277 -18.09 8.62 4.47
CA ILE A 277 -18.77 9.92 4.52
C ILE A 277 -17.97 10.80 5.47
N ALA A 278 -17.56 11.97 5.01
CA ALA A 278 -16.92 12.96 5.86
C ALA A 278 -17.89 14.10 6.20
N VAL A 279 -17.99 14.43 7.48
CA VAL A 279 -18.76 15.59 7.95
C VAL A 279 -17.82 16.73 8.31
N GLY A 280 -18.06 17.90 7.72
CA GLY A 280 -17.33 19.14 8.01
C GLY A 280 -17.77 19.80 9.31
N PRO A 281 -16.96 20.75 9.85
CA PRO A 281 -17.31 21.52 11.03
C PRO A 281 -18.62 22.31 10.89
N ASP A 282 -19.00 22.66 9.70
CA ASP A 282 -20.21 23.39 9.30
C ASP A 282 -21.42 22.46 9.09
N GLY A 283 -21.26 21.16 9.21
CA GLY A 283 -22.31 20.16 8.99
C GLY A 283 -22.46 19.73 7.52
N SER A 284 -21.63 20.22 6.59
CA SER A 284 -21.62 19.75 5.20
C SER A 284 -21.12 18.31 5.12
N LEU A 285 -21.70 17.50 4.22
CA LEU A 285 -21.33 16.12 3.97
C LEU A 285 -20.54 16.00 2.66
N HIS A 286 -19.46 15.22 2.68
CA HIS A 286 -18.54 15.03 1.56
C HIS A 286 -18.32 13.54 1.29
N PRO A 287 -17.98 13.14 0.03
CA PRO A 287 -17.69 11.74 -0.30
C PRO A 287 -16.50 11.15 0.48
N CYS A 288 -15.50 11.99 0.79
CA CYS A 288 -14.44 11.78 1.77
C CYS A 288 -13.80 13.14 2.11
N MET A 289 -12.88 13.16 3.07
CA MET A 289 -12.21 14.38 3.52
C MET A 289 -11.49 15.17 2.41
N ARG A 290 -10.99 14.50 1.37
CA ARG A 290 -10.25 15.14 0.26
C ARG A 290 -11.13 16.00 -0.66
N TYR A 291 -12.46 15.89 -0.54
CA TYR A 291 -13.42 16.70 -1.28
C TYR A 291 -13.92 17.93 -0.52
N LYS A 292 -13.48 18.12 0.72
CA LYS A 292 -13.66 19.39 1.44
C LYS A 292 -12.79 20.46 0.75
N ASP A 293 -12.94 21.71 1.11
CA ASP A 293 -12.23 22.89 0.60
C ASP A 293 -10.69 22.83 0.86
N TYR A 294 -10.05 21.80 0.29
CA TYR A 294 -8.60 21.53 0.41
C TYR A 294 -7.90 21.41 -0.96
N SER A 295 -8.52 21.96 -1.99
CA SER A 295 -7.96 21.89 -3.35
C SER A 295 -6.66 22.68 -3.47
N LEU A 296 -5.68 22.06 -4.14
CA LEU A 296 -4.44 22.72 -4.57
C LEU A 296 -4.59 23.40 -5.94
N ASN A 297 -5.67 23.07 -6.69
CA ASN A 297 -5.93 23.54 -8.05
C ASN A 297 -7.20 24.41 -8.14
N ASN A 298 -7.59 25.06 -7.03
CA ASN A 298 -8.76 25.95 -6.93
C ASN A 298 -10.10 25.30 -7.33
N LYS A 299 -10.22 23.99 -7.17
CA LYS A 299 -11.51 23.30 -7.33
C LYS A 299 -12.42 23.62 -6.16
N LYS A 300 -13.71 23.72 -6.44
CA LYS A 300 -14.72 23.85 -5.40
C LYS A 300 -14.87 22.53 -4.65
N GLU A 301 -15.19 22.61 -3.37
CA GLU A 301 -15.56 21.46 -2.57
C GLU A 301 -16.75 20.71 -3.18
N VAL A 302 -16.80 19.41 -2.96
CA VAL A 302 -17.92 18.57 -3.37
C VAL A 302 -18.78 18.28 -2.15
N VAL A 303 -19.95 18.92 -2.09
CA VAL A 303 -20.95 18.72 -1.03
C VAL A 303 -22.02 17.76 -1.54
N ILE A 304 -22.17 16.62 -0.86
CA ILE A 304 -23.16 15.57 -1.17
C ILE A 304 -24.39 15.65 -0.26
N GLY A 305 -24.48 16.63 0.61
CA GLY A 305 -25.58 16.83 1.55
C GLY A 305 -25.17 17.64 2.76
N ASP A 306 -26.01 17.65 3.77
CA ASP A 306 -25.75 18.27 5.08
C ASP A 306 -26.45 17.51 6.22
N VAL A 307 -26.06 17.77 7.46
CA VAL A 307 -26.57 17.05 8.63
C VAL A 307 -28.05 17.33 8.93
N GLU A 308 -28.67 18.34 8.30
CA GLU A 308 -30.09 18.65 8.46
C GLU A 308 -30.98 17.93 7.46
N LYS A 309 -30.52 17.79 6.21
CA LYS A 309 -31.27 17.24 5.07
C LYS A 309 -30.82 15.82 4.70
N GLY A 310 -29.67 15.38 5.23
CA GLY A 310 -29.09 14.12 4.85
C GLY A 310 -28.35 14.16 3.52
N ILE A 311 -28.06 12.97 2.97
CA ILE A 311 -27.34 12.78 1.70
C ILE A 311 -28.27 13.02 0.52
N ASP A 312 -27.81 13.81 -0.43
CA ASP A 312 -28.40 13.95 -1.76
C ASP A 312 -27.93 12.77 -2.64
N PHE A 313 -28.83 11.83 -2.90
CA PHE A 313 -28.53 10.61 -3.63
C PHE A 313 -28.11 10.85 -5.08
N ASP A 314 -28.54 11.93 -5.71
CA ASP A 314 -28.10 12.27 -7.06
C ASP A 314 -26.66 12.76 -7.08
N LYS A 315 -26.22 13.46 -6.05
CA LYS A 315 -24.85 13.95 -5.91
C LYS A 315 -23.87 12.86 -5.51
N ILE A 316 -24.28 11.87 -4.69
CA ILE A 316 -23.39 10.78 -4.28
C ILE A 316 -23.30 9.67 -5.32
N ARG A 317 -24.29 9.53 -6.20
CA ARG A 317 -24.38 8.46 -7.21
C ARG A 317 -23.10 8.28 -8.04
N PRO A 318 -22.41 9.31 -8.55
CA PRO A 318 -21.17 9.15 -9.31
C PRO A 318 -20.08 8.38 -8.53
N TYR A 319 -20.02 8.54 -7.22
CA TYR A 319 -19.01 7.89 -6.36
C TYR A 319 -19.32 6.40 -6.12
N TYR A 320 -20.58 5.99 -6.18
CA TYR A 320 -20.96 4.58 -6.13
C TYR A 320 -20.76 3.86 -7.46
N LEU A 321 -20.88 4.59 -8.57
CA LEU A 321 -20.77 4.03 -9.91
C LEU A 321 -19.34 3.96 -10.42
N ILE A 322 -18.43 4.76 -9.87
CA ILE A 322 -17.06 4.84 -10.32
C ILE A 322 -16.29 3.57 -9.94
N ASN A 323 -15.56 3.02 -10.89
CA ASN A 323 -14.67 1.88 -10.70
C ASN A 323 -13.34 2.14 -11.40
N THR A 324 -12.38 1.21 -11.25
CA THR A 324 -11.06 1.33 -11.81
C THR A 324 -11.09 1.43 -13.35
N GLN A 325 -11.99 0.68 -14.01
CA GLN A 325 -12.13 0.70 -15.47
C GLN A 325 -12.59 2.07 -15.99
N LEU A 326 -13.61 2.66 -15.35
CA LEU A 326 -14.19 3.94 -15.77
C LEU A 326 -13.23 5.13 -15.54
N GLN A 327 -12.29 5.02 -14.61
CA GLN A 327 -11.27 6.05 -14.39
C GLN A 327 -10.05 5.91 -15.27
N SER A 328 -9.79 4.71 -15.80
CA SER A 328 -8.55 4.39 -16.50
C SER A 328 -8.67 4.69 -18.00
N ASP A 329 -7.63 5.27 -18.56
CA ASP A 329 -7.44 5.33 -20.00
C ASP A 329 -6.88 4.00 -20.54
N GLU A 330 -6.70 3.91 -21.85
CA GLU A 330 -6.23 2.70 -22.53
C GLU A 330 -4.84 2.26 -22.05
N GLU A 331 -3.93 3.20 -21.77
CA GLU A 331 -2.61 2.89 -21.22
C GLU A 331 -2.71 2.22 -19.86
N CYS A 332 -3.57 2.74 -18.98
CA CYS A 332 -3.79 2.19 -17.65
C CYS A 332 -4.51 0.83 -17.68
N LEU A 333 -5.47 0.64 -18.60
CA LEU A 333 -6.19 -0.63 -18.77
C LEU A 333 -5.26 -1.76 -19.25
N ASN A 334 -4.30 -1.43 -20.11
CA ASN A 334 -3.33 -2.37 -20.66
C ASN A 334 -2.03 -2.44 -19.84
N CYS A 335 -1.96 -1.80 -18.68
CA CYS A 335 -0.76 -1.76 -17.87
C CYS A 335 -0.47 -3.12 -17.22
N ARG A 336 0.71 -3.69 -17.54
CA ARG A 336 1.16 -4.99 -17.02
C ARG A 336 1.40 -5.04 -15.53
N ILE A 337 1.51 -3.87 -14.88
CA ILE A 337 1.83 -3.73 -13.46
C ILE A 337 0.78 -2.88 -12.73
N ALA A 338 -0.45 -2.88 -13.22
CA ALA A 338 -1.51 -2.01 -12.71
C ALA A 338 -1.89 -2.29 -11.24
N SER A 339 -1.73 -3.56 -10.78
CA SER A 339 -2.04 -3.91 -9.40
C SER A 339 -1.13 -3.14 -8.42
N GLY A 340 -1.72 -2.61 -7.36
CA GLY A 340 -1.02 -1.76 -6.38
C GLY A 340 -0.71 -0.33 -6.88
N CYS A 341 -1.12 0.03 -8.11
CA CYS A 341 -1.07 1.42 -8.57
C CYS A 341 -2.12 2.21 -7.81
N THR A 342 -1.67 2.93 -6.80
CA THR A 342 -2.54 3.72 -5.93
C THR A 342 -3.19 4.86 -6.69
N SER A 343 -4.46 5.12 -6.37
CA SER A 343 -5.23 6.23 -6.91
C SER A 343 -6.06 6.85 -5.81
N CYS A 344 -6.05 8.17 -5.73
CA CYS A 344 -6.91 8.93 -4.82
C CYS A 344 -7.95 9.68 -5.64
N PHE A 345 -9.23 9.37 -5.45
CA PHE A 345 -10.31 10.00 -6.22
C PHE A 345 -10.40 11.51 -5.98
N GLY A 346 -10.20 11.95 -4.73
CA GLY A 346 -10.16 13.38 -4.43
C GLY A 346 -8.99 14.10 -5.11
N HIS A 347 -7.82 13.45 -5.20
CA HIS A 347 -6.68 13.99 -5.96
C HIS A 347 -6.96 13.97 -7.48
N ASN A 348 -7.54 12.88 -7.99
CA ASN A 348 -7.94 12.80 -9.40
C ASN A 348 -8.91 13.93 -9.77
N TYR A 349 -9.92 14.18 -8.92
CA TYR A 349 -10.86 15.30 -9.10
C TYR A 349 -10.14 16.65 -9.09
N ASP A 350 -9.25 16.85 -8.12
CA ASP A 350 -8.50 18.09 -7.96
C ASP A 350 -7.58 18.38 -9.17
N SER A 351 -6.95 17.33 -9.72
CA SER A 351 -6.01 17.42 -10.85
C SER A 351 -6.66 17.35 -12.24
N ALA A 352 -7.96 17.03 -12.31
CA ALA A 352 -8.65 16.90 -13.59
C ALA A 352 -8.82 18.25 -14.32
N ASP A 353 -8.82 18.23 -15.65
CA ASP A 353 -9.02 19.43 -16.49
C ASP A 353 -10.42 20.02 -16.36
N SER A 354 -11.39 19.21 -15.91
CA SER A 354 -12.77 19.59 -15.66
C SER A 354 -13.28 19.07 -14.31
N ASN A 355 -14.51 19.41 -13.94
CA ASN A 355 -15.13 18.93 -12.69
C ASN A 355 -15.59 17.47 -12.85
N THR A 356 -14.63 16.55 -12.98
CA THR A 356 -14.88 15.12 -13.20
C THR A 356 -14.09 14.24 -12.23
N ASN A 357 -14.67 13.09 -11.87
CA ASN A 357 -13.98 12.02 -11.14
C ASN A 357 -13.45 10.92 -12.09
N PHE A 358 -13.69 11.03 -13.40
CA PHE A 358 -13.39 10.01 -14.40
C PHE A 358 -12.03 10.20 -15.10
N GLN A 359 -11.21 11.13 -14.63
CA GLN A 359 -9.86 11.35 -15.12
C GLN A 359 -8.85 10.95 -14.05
N LYS A 360 -7.94 10.02 -14.37
CA LYS A 360 -6.90 9.55 -13.45
C LYS A 360 -5.65 10.41 -13.57
N ALA A 361 -5.18 10.95 -12.45
CA ALA A 361 -3.88 11.60 -12.38
C ALA A 361 -2.74 10.57 -12.48
N LYS A 362 -1.70 10.86 -13.29
CA LYS A 362 -0.61 9.94 -13.59
C LYS A 362 0.75 10.38 -13.02
N TYR A 363 0.80 11.41 -12.18
CA TYR A 363 2.06 11.97 -11.65
C TYR A 363 2.93 10.92 -10.95
N ILE A 364 2.31 9.96 -10.26
CA ILE A 364 3.04 8.90 -9.56
C ILE A 364 3.39 7.69 -10.44
N CYS A 365 3.06 7.68 -11.74
CA CYS A 365 3.24 6.51 -12.59
C CYS A 365 4.70 6.03 -12.63
N LYS A 366 5.66 6.95 -12.76
CA LYS A 366 7.09 6.64 -12.75
C LYS A 366 7.52 6.05 -11.39
N MET A 367 7.01 6.60 -10.30
CA MET A 367 7.29 6.11 -8.94
C MET A 367 6.71 4.71 -8.72
N HIS A 368 5.50 4.45 -9.22
CA HIS A 368 4.93 3.10 -9.16
C HIS A 368 5.80 2.09 -9.94
N LYS A 369 6.22 2.43 -11.17
CA LYS A 369 7.12 1.59 -11.97
C LYS A 369 8.43 1.29 -11.23
N ALA A 370 9.04 2.29 -10.61
CA ALA A 370 10.25 2.13 -9.78
C ALA A 370 10.00 1.21 -8.57
N ARG A 371 8.89 1.43 -7.86
CA ARG A 371 8.47 0.57 -6.74
C ARG A 371 8.32 -0.90 -7.17
N ILE A 372 7.73 -1.16 -8.33
CA ILE A 372 7.56 -2.54 -8.80
C ILE A 372 8.89 -3.18 -9.16
N ARG A 373 9.85 -2.46 -9.78
CA ARG A 373 11.19 -2.99 -10.04
C ARG A 373 11.91 -3.36 -8.73
N ALA A 374 11.84 -2.50 -7.72
CA ALA A 374 12.41 -2.78 -6.41
C ALA A 374 11.70 -3.95 -5.68
N ASN A 375 10.37 -4.07 -5.79
CA ASN A 375 9.64 -5.22 -5.25
C ASN A 375 10.05 -6.52 -5.94
N ASN A 376 10.20 -6.51 -7.26
CA ASN A 376 10.65 -7.69 -8.00
C ASN A 376 12.06 -8.11 -7.57
N TYR A 377 12.97 -7.13 -7.36
CA TYR A 377 14.29 -7.37 -6.80
C TYR A 377 14.20 -8.01 -5.41
N TYR A 378 13.46 -7.40 -4.49
CA TYR A 378 13.31 -7.89 -3.11
C TYR A 378 12.81 -9.34 -3.05
N PHE A 379 11.72 -9.65 -3.75
CA PHE A 379 11.15 -11.00 -3.73
C PHE A 379 12.00 -12.02 -4.49
N ALA A 380 12.75 -11.61 -5.51
CA ALA A 380 13.71 -12.47 -6.16
C ALA A 380 14.86 -12.85 -5.22
N GLU A 381 15.44 -11.86 -4.53
CA GLU A 381 16.51 -12.08 -3.56
C GLU A 381 16.05 -12.84 -2.31
N LEU A 382 14.81 -12.61 -1.86
CA LEU A 382 14.21 -13.37 -0.77
C LEU A 382 14.12 -14.86 -1.10
N TYR A 383 13.71 -15.18 -2.33
CA TYR A 383 13.72 -16.56 -2.82
C TYR A 383 15.15 -17.10 -3.00
N ASN A 384 16.02 -16.36 -3.67
CA ASN A 384 17.38 -16.80 -4.00
C ASN A 384 18.24 -17.07 -2.74
N ARG A 385 18.05 -16.28 -1.66
CA ARG A 385 18.84 -16.40 -0.43
C ARG A 385 18.22 -17.30 0.63
N TYR A 386 16.87 -17.38 0.67
CA TYR A 386 16.14 -18.02 1.78
C TYR A 386 15.08 -19.03 1.35
N GLU A 387 14.90 -19.27 0.06
CA GLU A 387 13.88 -20.17 -0.51
C GLU A 387 12.43 -19.78 -0.11
N ILE A 388 12.21 -18.51 0.21
CA ILE A 388 10.89 -17.99 0.56
C ILE A 388 10.17 -17.54 -0.71
N GLU A 389 9.15 -18.28 -1.10
CA GLU A 389 8.37 -17.98 -2.28
C GLU A 389 7.38 -16.83 -2.04
N ARG A 390 7.20 -16.01 -3.07
CA ARG A 390 6.10 -15.05 -3.13
C ARG A 390 4.78 -15.82 -3.25
N LYS A 391 3.86 -15.66 -2.29
CA LYS A 391 2.62 -16.43 -2.20
C LYS A 391 1.64 -16.22 -3.36
N ILE A 392 1.78 -15.11 -4.08
CA ILE A 392 0.88 -14.79 -5.18
C ILE A 392 1.40 -15.40 -6.47
N ASN A 393 0.49 -16.11 -7.13
CA ASN A 393 0.75 -16.81 -8.37
C ASN A 393 1.17 -15.83 -9.48
N ASN A 394 2.36 -16.03 -10.05
CA ASN A 394 2.95 -15.19 -11.09
C ASN A 394 2.41 -15.51 -12.51
N GLU A 395 1.27 -16.22 -12.63
CA GLU A 395 0.74 -16.69 -13.92
C GLU A 395 0.36 -15.57 -14.90
N GLY A 396 0.12 -14.35 -14.39
CA GLY A 396 -0.24 -13.20 -15.24
C GLY A 396 0.94 -12.43 -15.84
N ARG A 397 2.20 -12.76 -15.53
CA ARG A 397 3.34 -12.04 -16.10
C ARG A 397 3.75 -12.62 -17.45
N ASP A 398 3.88 -11.74 -18.43
CA ASP A 398 4.49 -12.07 -19.70
C ASP A 398 5.96 -12.52 -19.51
N LYS A 399 6.40 -13.44 -20.33
CA LYS A 399 7.73 -14.06 -20.23
C LYS A 399 8.62 -13.60 -21.38
N LEU A 400 9.91 -13.39 -21.07
CA LEU A 400 10.95 -13.26 -22.09
C LEU A 400 11.79 -14.53 -22.09
N TYR A 401 11.78 -15.25 -23.20
CA TYR A 401 12.50 -16.50 -23.34
C TYR A 401 13.90 -16.28 -23.92
N PHE A 402 14.89 -16.77 -23.19
CA PHE A 402 16.28 -16.80 -23.60
C PHE A 402 16.60 -18.21 -24.12
N LEU A 403 16.76 -18.36 -25.41
CA LEU A 403 17.24 -19.58 -26.00
C LEU A 403 18.78 -19.59 -25.91
N LEU A 404 19.31 -20.18 -24.84
CA LEU A 404 20.73 -20.09 -24.48
C LEU A 404 21.67 -20.70 -25.52
N SER A 405 21.15 -21.58 -26.38
CA SER A 405 21.90 -22.10 -27.55
C SER A 405 20.95 -22.36 -28.73
N ASN A 406 21.47 -22.40 -29.93
CA ASN A 406 20.76 -22.83 -31.12
C ASN A 406 20.77 -24.36 -31.35
N SER A 407 21.23 -25.13 -30.37
CA SER A 407 21.07 -26.59 -30.38
C SER A 407 19.59 -26.98 -30.25
N PRO A 408 19.17 -28.11 -30.84
CA PRO A 408 17.77 -28.54 -30.75
C PRO A 408 17.36 -28.72 -29.30
N VAL A 409 16.28 -28.03 -28.89
CA VAL A 409 15.64 -28.20 -27.58
C VAL A 409 14.46 -29.11 -27.80
N LYS A 410 14.47 -30.30 -27.26
CA LYS A 410 13.32 -31.16 -27.20
C LYS A 410 12.44 -30.71 -26.02
N THR A 411 11.46 -29.88 -26.30
CA THR A 411 10.38 -29.55 -25.37
C THR A 411 9.09 -30.20 -25.86
N CYS A 412 8.20 -30.54 -24.93
CA CYS A 412 6.89 -31.14 -25.26
C CYS A 412 6.03 -30.26 -26.20
N ALA A 413 6.40 -29.03 -26.43
CA ALA A 413 5.60 -28.04 -27.14
C ALA A 413 6.06 -27.70 -28.55
N SER A 414 7.28 -28.07 -28.98
CA SER A 414 7.77 -27.80 -30.34
C SER A 414 8.91 -28.70 -30.75
N SER A 415 8.79 -29.36 -31.89
CA SER A 415 9.94 -29.97 -32.60
C SER A 415 10.74 -28.84 -33.22
N ASP A 416 11.84 -28.47 -32.60
CA ASP A 416 12.76 -27.48 -33.13
C ASP A 416 13.80 -28.16 -34.00
N ASN A 417 13.80 -27.86 -35.29
CA ASN A 417 14.73 -28.41 -36.25
C ASN A 417 16.06 -27.61 -36.37
N ARG A 418 16.37 -26.80 -35.37
CA ARG A 418 17.63 -26.02 -35.41
C ARG A 418 18.83 -26.92 -35.28
N SER A 419 19.79 -26.76 -36.17
CA SER A 419 21.11 -27.40 -36.14
C SER A 419 22.17 -26.31 -35.97
N GLY A 420 22.89 -26.29 -34.86
CA GLY A 420 23.95 -25.33 -34.64
C GLY A 420 24.61 -25.46 -33.26
N SER A 421 25.77 -24.85 -33.11
CA SER A 421 26.57 -24.85 -31.87
C SER A 421 26.77 -23.44 -31.28
N THR A 422 25.97 -22.46 -31.72
CA THR A 422 26.10 -21.10 -31.24
C THR A 422 25.43 -20.94 -29.85
N ILE A 423 26.19 -20.43 -28.91
CA ILE A 423 25.73 -20.14 -27.52
C ILE A 423 25.50 -18.66 -27.42
N MET A 424 24.44 -18.26 -26.72
CA MET A 424 24.12 -16.85 -26.43
C MET A 424 25.26 -16.24 -25.60
N SER A 425 25.74 -15.06 -25.98
CA SER A 425 26.82 -14.38 -25.27
C SER A 425 26.33 -13.85 -23.91
N ASN A 426 27.25 -13.72 -22.94
CA ASN A 426 26.93 -13.12 -21.65
C ASN A 426 26.41 -11.68 -21.80
N GLU A 427 26.95 -10.92 -22.77
CA GLU A 427 26.49 -9.56 -23.09
C GLU A 427 25.01 -9.56 -23.52
N THR A 428 24.62 -10.42 -24.46
CA THR A 428 23.23 -10.57 -24.93
C THR A 428 22.30 -10.99 -23.80
N ILE A 429 22.74 -11.88 -22.91
CA ILE A 429 21.94 -12.28 -21.74
C ILE A 429 21.76 -11.09 -20.80
N THR A 430 22.82 -10.34 -20.51
CA THR A 430 22.76 -9.16 -19.65
C THR A 430 21.81 -8.08 -20.20
N GLU A 431 21.92 -7.77 -21.50
CA GLU A 431 21.01 -6.84 -22.18
C GLU A 431 19.55 -7.31 -22.11
N GLY A 432 19.32 -8.61 -22.33
CA GLY A 432 17.99 -9.21 -22.23
C GLY A 432 17.42 -9.19 -20.81
N LEU A 433 18.24 -9.37 -19.78
CA LEU A 433 17.82 -9.25 -18.38
C LEU A 433 17.45 -7.80 -18.04
N GLU A 434 18.25 -6.83 -18.48
CA GLU A 434 17.93 -5.40 -18.33
C GLU A 434 16.63 -5.03 -19.05
N TYR A 435 16.45 -5.55 -20.29
CA TYR A 435 15.19 -5.38 -21.02
C TYR A 435 14.01 -6.00 -20.27
N SER A 436 14.16 -7.20 -19.70
CA SER A 436 13.13 -7.87 -18.90
C SER A 436 12.74 -7.03 -17.69
N LYS A 437 13.72 -6.49 -16.98
CA LYS A 437 13.51 -5.61 -15.81
C LYS A 437 12.72 -4.36 -16.19
N ASN A 438 13.13 -3.68 -17.25
CA ASN A 438 12.53 -2.42 -17.68
C ASN A 438 11.12 -2.59 -18.27
N ASN A 439 10.81 -3.75 -18.82
CA ASN A 439 9.52 -4.07 -19.43
C ASN A 439 8.64 -4.98 -18.53
N PHE A 440 9.06 -5.22 -17.29
CA PHE A 440 8.33 -6.06 -16.31
C PHE A 440 8.02 -7.47 -16.81
N LEU A 441 8.93 -8.04 -17.59
CA LEU A 441 8.84 -9.40 -18.10
C LEU A 441 9.53 -10.35 -17.12
N ARG A 442 9.10 -11.61 -17.12
CA ARG A 442 9.78 -12.66 -16.38
C ARG A 442 10.82 -13.32 -17.28
N PRO A 443 12.10 -13.33 -16.94
CA PRO A 443 13.11 -14.04 -17.71
C PRO A 443 12.95 -15.56 -17.56
N VAL A 444 13.01 -16.27 -18.68
CA VAL A 444 12.94 -17.72 -18.74
C VAL A 444 14.10 -18.24 -19.58
N PHE A 445 15.02 -19.00 -18.97
CA PHE A 445 16.16 -19.60 -19.65
C PHE A 445 15.80 -20.99 -20.14
N ILE A 446 15.97 -21.23 -21.43
CA ILE A 446 15.79 -22.53 -22.04
C ILE A 446 17.16 -23.13 -22.32
N HIS A 447 17.48 -24.22 -21.61
CA HIS A 447 18.70 -24.95 -21.73
C HIS A 447 18.55 -26.08 -22.78
N SER A 448 19.57 -26.25 -23.63
CA SER A 448 19.60 -27.35 -24.57
C SER A 448 20.12 -28.63 -23.90
N ASN A 449 19.83 -29.79 -24.49
CA ASN A 449 20.24 -31.12 -24.02
C ASN A 449 21.76 -31.38 -24.04
N TYR A 450 22.58 -30.43 -24.45
CA TYR A 450 24.04 -30.57 -24.57
C TYR A 450 24.75 -29.57 -23.67
N GLY A 451 25.21 -30.07 -22.54
CA GLY A 451 26.10 -29.48 -21.56
C GLY A 451 26.19 -27.95 -21.52
N LEU A 452 25.78 -27.37 -20.40
CA LEU A 452 25.86 -25.94 -20.17
C LEU A 452 27.35 -25.51 -20.06
N ASN A 453 27.90 -24.99 -21.13
CA ASN A 453 29.19 -24.29 -21.12
C ASN A 453 29.02 -22.78 -20.84
N LEU A 454 27.84 -22.33 -20.35
CA LEU A 454 27.65 -20.96 -19.94
C LEU A 454 28.31 -20.71 -18.60
N ASN A 455 29.16 -19.70 -18.55
CA ASN A 455 29.77 -19.28 -17.30
C ASN A 455 28.83 -18.27 -16.60
N PHE A 456 27.78 -18.79 -15.95
CA PHE A 456 26.82 -17.93 -15.20
C PHE A 456 27.48 -17.11 -14.07
N LYS A 457 28.74 -17.44 -13.70
CA LYS A 457 29.47 -16.62 -12.72
C LYS A 457 29.83 -15.23 -13.22
N GLU A 458 29.83 -15.04 -14.55
CA GLU A 458 30.12 -13.76 -15.19
C GLU A 458 28.86 -12.95 -15.46
N ILE A 459 27.65 -13.51 -15.21
CA ILE A 459 26.37 -12.83 -15.42
C ILE A 459 25.82 -12.43 -14.06
N ASP A 460 25.51 -11.15 -13.89
CA ASP A 460 24.83 -10.67 -12.69
C ASP A 460 23.34 -11.07 -12.74
N LEU A 461 23.01 -12.12 -11.99
CA LEU A 461 21.64 -12.62 -11.83
C LEU A 461 20.92 -12.03 -10.61
N LYS A 462 21.58 -11.14 -9.87
CA LYS A 462 21.04 -10.55 -8.65
C LYS A 462 19.73 -9.82 -8.93
N GLY A 463 18.72 -10.07 -8.12
CA GLY A 463 17.40 -9.45 -8.26
C GLY A 463 16.53 -10.02 -9.40
N HIS A 464 16.98 -11.08 -10.08
CA HIS A 464 16.19 -11.75 -11.10
C HIS A 464 15.66 -13.09 -10.61
N ASN A 465 14.33 -13.27 -10.68
CA ASN A 465 13.71 -14.57 -10.49
C ASN A 465 13.58 -15.27 -11.84
N ILE A 466 14.59 -16.09 -12.16
CA ILE A 466 14.73 -16.75 -13.46
C ILE A 466 14.17 -18.16 -13.37
N PHE A 467 13.32 -18.53 -14.32
CA PHE A 467 12.94 -19.91 -14.53
C PHE A 467 13.88 -20.59 -15.52
N HIS A 468 14.33 -21.77 -15.15
CA HIS A 468 15.18 -22.59 -16.00
C HIS A 468 14.39 -23.80 -16.51
N TYR A 469 14.19 -23.90 -17.84
CA TYR A 469 13.71 -25.11 -18.47
C TYR A 469 14.91 -25.95 -18.87
N CYS A 470 15.01 -27.17 -18.37
CA CYS A 470 16.11 -28.09 -18.69
C CYS A 470 15.60 -29.52 -18.85
N SER A 471 16.37 -30.36 -19.52
CA SER A 471 16.07 -31.79 -19.55
C SER A 471 16.45 -32.46 -18.24
N VAL A 472 15.83 -33.62 -17.97
CA VAL A 472 16.17 -34.47 -16.81
C VAL A 472 17.64 -34.76 -16.72
N LYS A 473 18.33 -34.94 -17.87
CA LYS A 473 19.76 -35.24 -17.95
C LYS A 473 20.66 -34.12 -17.45
N ASP A 474 20.15 -32.88 -17.47
CA ASP A 474 20.88 -31.67 -17.07
C ASP A 474 20.55 -31.23 -15.63
N GLN A 475 19.65 -31.94 -14.94
CA GLN A 475 19.12 -31.56 -13.61
C GLN A 475 20.23 -31.29 -12.58
N ASP A 476 21.25 -32.16 -12.49
CA ASP A 476 22.31 -32.01 -11.50
C ASP A 476 23.20 -30.79 -11.73
N SER A 477 23.33 -30.37 -12.99
CA SER A 477 24.06 -29.16 -13.38
C SER A 477 23.23 -27.90 -13.02
N ILE A 478 21.94 -27.94 -13.26
CA ILE A 478 21.03 -26.84 -12.98
C ILE A 478 20.81 -26.64 -11.47
N ARG A 479 20.69 -27.72 -10.68
CA ARG A 479 20.58 -27.65 -9.21
C ARG A 479 21.74 -26.92 -8.55
N LYS A 480 22.91 -26.92 -9.18
CA LYS A 480 24.08 -26.17 -8.70
C LYS A 480 23.97 -24.67 -8.93
N ILE A 481 23.04 -24.23 -9.81
CA ILE A 481 22.88 -22.85 -10.22
C ILE A 481 21.63 -22.24 -9.54
N THR A 482 20.53 -23.01 -9.48
CA THR A 482 19.24 -22.54 -8.97
C THR A 482 18.35 -23.69 -8.53
N ASN A 483 17.45 -23.41 -7.57
CA ASN A 483 16.36 -24.31 -7.21
C ASN A 483 15.09 -24.05 -8.05
N ASN A 484 15.07 -22.98 -8.86
CA ASN A 484 13.93 -22.55 -9.65
C ASN A 484 14.01 -23.06 -11.08
N TYR A 485 13.68 -24.35 -11.27
CA TYR A 485 13.73 -24.98 -12.60
C TYR A 485 12.49 -25.84 -12.87
N ILE A 486 12.19 -26.01 -14.15
CA ILE A 486 11.14 -26.89 -14.67
C ILE A 486 11.82 -27.96 -15.51
N LEU A 487 11.59 -29.22 -15.17
CA LEU A 487 12.11 -30.34 -15.93
C LEU A 487 11.24 -30.64 -17.12
N THR A 488 11.84 -30.80 -18.28
CA THR A 488 11.19 -31.40 -19.46
C THR A 488 11.50 -32.90 -19.50
N ILE A 489 10.47 -33.70 -19.60
CA ILE A 489 10.56 -35.18 -19.57
C ILE A 489 10.31 -35.73 -20.95
N GLU A 490 11.17 -36.64 -21.42
CA GLU A 490 11.03 -37.33 -22.69
C GLU A 490 10.41 -38.72 -22.43
N TYR A 491 9.09 -38.83 -22.46
CA TYR A 491 8.40 -40.12 -22.31
C TYR A 491 8.54 -40.96 -23.58
N PRO A 492 8.81 -42.29 -23.51
CA PRO A 492 8.89 -43.12 -22.30
C PRO A 492 10.30 -43.21 -21.69
N ASN A 493 11.30 -42.51 -22.24
CA ASN A 493 12.71 -42.69 -21.86
C ASN A 493 13.01 -42.29 -20.41
N ASP A 494 12.21 -41.41 -19.83
CA ASP A 494 12.40 -40.89 -18.48
C ASP A 494 11.35 -41.43 -17.48
N GLU A 495 10.63 -42.54 -17.84
CA GLU A 495 9.53 -43.09 -17.00
C GLU A 495 10.03 -43.55 -15.62
N GLU A 496 11.20 -44.17 -15.56
CA GLU A 496 11.81 -44.65 -14.29
C GLU A 496 12.16 -43.47 -13.38
N PHE A 497 12.63 -42.36 -13.96
CA PHE A 497 12.91 -41.13 -13.24
C PHE A 497 11.65 -40.54 -12.63
N VAL A 498 10.55 -40.45 -13.39
CA VAL A 498 9.26 -39.91 -12.90
C VAL A 498 8.69 -40.75 -11.75
N ARG A 499 8.82 -42.08 -11.84
CA ARG A 499 8.31 -42.98 -10.78
C ARG A 499 9.11 -42.83 -9.46
N ASN A 500 10.37 -42.43 -9.54
CA ASN A 500 11.24 -42.26 -8.38
C ASN A 500 11.25 -40.83 -7.79
N MET A 501 10.56 -39.89 -8.41
CA MET A 501 10.48 -38.51 -7.91
C MET A 501 9.62 -38.42 -6.65
N LYS A 502 10.17 -37.83 -5.60
CA LYS A 502 9.38 -37.34 -4.47
C LYS A 502 8.68 -36.04 -4.88
N SER A 503 7.50 -35.82 -4.31
CA SER A 503 6.42 -34.88 -4.70
C SER A 503 6.76 -33.36 -4.80
N GLU A 504 8.00 -32.96 -4.95
CA GLU A 504 8.43 -31.56 -4.81
C GLU A 504 8.86 -30.87 -6.11
N VAL A 505 8.62 -31.48 -7.28
CA VAL A 505 9.06 -30.93 -8.57
C VAL A 505 7.86 -30.64 -9.46
N ASN A 506 7.78 -29.43 -10.00
CA ASN A 506 6.81 -29.07 -11.03
C ASN A 506 7.17 -29.77 -12.35
N ILE A 507 6.38 -30.76 -12.75
CA ILE A 507 6.55 -31.51 -13.98
C ILE A 507 5.56 -30.98 -15.01
N ILE A 508 6.06 -30.55 -16.17
CA ILE A 508 5.24 -30.32 -17.35
C ILE A 508 5.47 -31.53 -18.29
N LEU A 509 4.43 -32.33 -18.46
CA LEU A 509 4.38 -33.46 -19.40
C LEU A 509 4.30 -32.99 -20.85
#